data_ed5f7599cb99bfc9b4beea27093cdd9b
#
_entry.id   ed5f7599cb99bfc9b4beea27093cdd9b
#
_cell.length_a   1.000
_cell.length_b   1.000
_cell.length_c   1.000
_cell.angle_alpha   90.00
_cell.angle_beta   90.00
_cell.angle_gamma   90.00
#
_symmetry.space_group_name_H-M   'P 1'
#
loop_
_entity.id
_entity.type
_entity.pdbx_description
1 polymer ?
#
loop_
_entity_poly.entity_id
_entity_poly.type
_entity_poly.pdbx_seq_one_letter_code
_entity_poly.pdbx_strand_id
1 'polypeptide(L)' 'MARIVGVDIPNDKPVYIALTYIYGIGVYTAKQICATAKVDETIRVKDLTDEQFSAIRNELANYKVE' A
#
# COMPACT_ATOMS: atom_id res chain seq x y z
N MET A 1 12.18 4.03 -8.12
CA MET A 1 11.40 3.39 -7.06
C MET A 1 10.15 4.17 -6.75
N ALA A 2 9.09 3.47 -6.40
CA ALA A 2 7.84 4.14 -6.02
C ALA A 2 7.97 4.74 -4.62
N ARG A 3 7.17 5.76 -4.37
CA ARG A 3 7.14 6.40 -3.06
C ARG A 3 5.72 6.59 -2.59
N ILE A 4 5.50 6.31 -1.32
CA ILE A 4 4.25 6.65 -0.65
C ILE A 4 4.63 7.42 0.61
N VAL A 5 4.08 8.61 0.78
CA VAL A 5 4.37 9.50 1.93
C VAL A 5 5.87 9.73 2.09
N GLY A 6 6.58 9.85 1.00
CA GLY A 6 8.00 10.16 1.03
C GLY A 6 8.92 9.00 1.37
N VAL A 7 8.39 7.80 1.49
CA VAL A 7 9.19 6.62 1.82
C VAL A 7 9.39 5.78 0.56
N ASP A 8 10.62 5.37 0.32
CA ASP A 8 10.91 4.50 -0.81
C ASP A 8 10.41 3.10 -0.53
N ILE A 9 9.79 2.49 -1.54
CA ILE A 9 9.20 1.17 -1.42
C ILE A 9 9.86 0.23 -2.40
N PRO A 10 10.15 -1.02 -1.99
CA PRO A 10 10.62 -2.01 -2.96
C PRO A 10 9.59 -2.25 -4.05
N ASN A 11 9.96 -2.01 -5.30
CA ASN A 11 9.03 -2.11 -6.41
C ASN A 11 8.65 -3.55 -6.76
N ASP A 12 9.49 -4.51 -6.42
CA ASP A 12 9.27 -5.90 -6.78
C ASP A 12 8.51 -6.69 -5.72
N LYS A 13 8.07 -6.03 -4.67
CA LYS A 13 7.31 -6.67 -3.60
C LYS A 13 5.82 -6.47 -3.79
N PRO A 14 4.98 -7.42 -3.32
CA PRO A 14 3.54 -7.19 -3.32
C PRO A 14 3.19 -5.95 -2.52
N VAL A 15 2.12 -5.27 -2.93
CA VAL A 15 1.76 -4.00 -2.32
C VAL A 15 1.49 -4.15 -0.81
N TYR A 16 0.89 -5.26 -0.39
CA TYR A 16 0.59 -5.41 1.04
C TYR A 16 1.87 -5.53 1.88
N ILE A 17 2.92 -6.14 1.33
CA ILE A 17 4.21 -6.21 2.01
C ILE A 17 4.86 -4.82 2.09
N ALA A 18 4.78 -4.08 0.99
CA ALA A 18 5.33 -2.73 0.97
C ALA A 18 4.66 -1.84 2.01
N LEU A 19 3.36 -1.98 2.21
CA LEU A 19 2.64 -1.20 3.21
C LEU A 19 3.13 -1.50 4.62
N THR A 20 3.48 -2.75 4.90
CA THR A 20 3.99 -3.08 6.23
C THR A 20 5.34 -2.42 6.49
N TYR A 21 6.15 -2.24 5.45
CA TYR A 21 7.44 -1.57 5.60
C TYR A 21 7.27 -0.09 5.90
N ILE A 22 6.31 0.55 5.25
CA ILE A 22 6.15 2.00 5.34
C ILE A 22 5.55 2.41 6.67
N TYR A 23 4.53 1.70 7.09
CA TYR A 23 3.71 2.16 8.21
C TYR A 23 3.88 1.32 9.46
N GLY A 24 4.66 0.25 9.40
CA GLY A 24 4.79 -0.64 10.53
C GLY A 24 3.48 -1.32 10.90
N ILE A 25 2.54 -1.38 9.97
CA ILE A 25 1.25 -2.03 10.22
C ILE A 25 1.39 -3.53 9.97
N GLY A 26 0.48 -4.28 10.54
CA GLY A 26 0.49 -5.72 10.33
C GLY A 26 0.07 -6.10 8.93
N VAL A 27 0.42 -7.32 8.55
CA VAL A 27 0.04 -7.85 7.23
C VAL A 27 -1.48 -7.84 7.06
N TYR A 28 -2.20 -8.21 8.11
CA TYR A 28 -3.65 -8.24 8.07
C TYR A 28 -4.23 -6.87 7.75
N THR A 29 -3.72 -5.83 8.42
CA THR A 29 -4.18 -4.47 8.18
C THR A 29 -3.85 -4.04 6.76
N ALA A 30 -2.65 -4.35 6.28
CA ALA A 30 -2.26 -4.02 4.92
C ALA A 30 -3.19 -4.67 3.90
N LYS A 31 -3.56 -5.93 4.14
CA LYS A 31 -4.50 -6.62 3.26
C LYS A 31 -5.88 -5.97 3.28
N GLN A 32 -6.32 -5.53 4.45
CA GLN A 32 -7.60 -4.84 4.56
C GLN A 32 -7.60 -3.52 3.81
N ILE A 33 -6.51 -2.78 3.88
CA ILE A 33 -6.40 -1.52 3.15
C ILE A 33 -6.50 -1.79 1.65
N CYS A 34 -5.80 -2.81 1.16
CA CYS A 34 -5.89 -3.17 -0.25
C CYS A 34 -7.30 -3.57 -0.64
N ALA A 35 -7.98 -4.35 0.19
CA ALA A 35 -9.34 -4.78 -0.10
C ALA A 35 -10.29 -3.59 -0.15
N THR A 36 -10.15 -2.66 0.79
CA THR A 36 -11.00 -1.47 0.83
C THR A 36 -10.75 -0.59 -0.38
N ALA A 37 -9.49 -0.47 -0.79
CA ALA A 37 -9.13 0.30 -1.97
C ALA A 37 -9.46 -0.45 -3.27
N LYS A 38 -9.93 -1.69 -3.16
CA LYS A 38 -10.24 -2.55 -4.31
C LYS A 38 -9.01 -2.83 -5.15
N VAL A 39 -7.90 -3.02 -4.49
CA VAL A 39 -6.63 -3.34 -5.12
C VAL A 39 -6.24 -4.74 -4.71
N ASP A 40 -5.84 -5.55 -5.69
CA ASP A 40 -5.35 -6.90 -5.41
C ASP A 40 -4.06 -6.79 -4.60
N GLU A 41 -4.05 -7.40 -3.43
CA GLU A 41 -2.89 -7.30 -2.54
C GLU A 41 -1.64 -7.93 -3.12
N THR A 42 -1.79 -8.82 -4.08
CA THR A 42 -0.65 -9.51 -4.69
C THR A 42 -0.03 -8.73 -5.84
N ILE A 43 -0.63 -7.63 -6.24
CA ILE A 43 -0.06 -6.78 -7.28
C ILE A 43 1.26 -6.20 -6.75
N ARG A 44 2.27 -6.25 -7.57
CA ARG A 44 3.56 -5.66 -7.18
C ARG A 44 3.49 -4.15 -7.30
N VAL A 45 4.26 -3.48 -6.46
CA VAL A 45 4.23 -2.01 -6.43
C VAL A 45 4.49 -1.44 -7.82
N LYS A 46 5.42 -2.02 -8.56
CA LYS A 46 5.76 -1.52 -9.90
C LYS A 46 4.62 -1.66 -10.91
N ASP A 47 3.65 -2.53 -10.62
CA ASP A 47 2.53 -2.78 -11.50
C ASP A 47 1.29 -1.98 -11.12
N LEU A 48 1.35 -1.21 -10.05
CA LEU A 48 0.21 -0.41 -9.63
C LEU A 48 -0.06 0.72 -10.61
N THR A 49 -1.34 0.93 -10.92
CA THR A 49 -1.75 2.10 -11.71
C THR A 49 -1.83 3.32 -10.80
N ASP A 50 -1.86 4.50 -11.42
CA ASP A 50 -2.01 5.74 -10.65
C ASP A 50 -3.31 5.74 -9.85
N GLU A 51 -4.38 5.20 -10.41
CA GLU A 51 -5.66 5.11 -9.71
C GLU A 51 -5.56 4.23 -8.48
N GLN A 52 -4.92 3.07 -8.63
CA GLN A 52 -4.74 2.16 -7.51
C GLN A 52 -3.88 2.78 -6.43
N PHE A 53 -2.82 3.46 -6.83
CA PHE A 53 -1.93 4.15 -5.90
C PHE A 53 -2.71 5.19 -5.10
N SER A 54 -3.51 6.00 -5.80
CA SER A 54 -4.30 7.03 -5.14
C SER A 54 -5.32 6.44 -4.19
N ALA A 55 -5.96 5.33 -4.58
CA ALA A 55 -6.94 4.67 -3.73
C ALA A 55 -6.30 4.19 -2.43
N ILE A 56 -5.12 3.61 -2.53
CA ILE A 56 -4.40 3.14 -1.35
C ILE A 56 -4.03 4.31 -0.45
N ARG A 57 -3.53 5.39 -1.03
CA ARG A 57 -3.17 6.58 -0.25
C ARG A 57 -4.36 7.15 0.47
N ASN A 58 -5.52 7.18 -0.18
CA ASN A 58 -6.73 7.68 0.44
C ASN A 58 -7.15 6.81 1.62
N GLU A 59 -7.05 5.51 1.48
CA GLU A 59 -7.38 4.61 2.57
C GLU A 59 -6.40 4.76 3.73
N LEU A 60 -5.14 4.95 3.43
CA LEU A 60 -4.15 5.17 4.48
C LEU A 60 -4.41 6.47 5.23
N ALA A 61 -4.86 7.49 4.52
CA ALA A 61 -5.19 8.76 5.16
C ALA A 61 -6.38 8.62 6.11
N ASN A 62 -7.32 7.73 5.78
CA ASN A 62 -8.47 7.46 6.64
C ASN A 62 -8.15 6.53 7.79
N TYR A 63 -7.10 5.76 7.66
CA TYR A 63 -6.72 4.79 8.67
C TYR A 63 -5.76 5.45 9.65
N LYS A 64 -6.10 5.39 10.92
CA LYS A 64 -5.25 6.00 11.92
C LYS A 64 -4.13 5.04 12.30
N VAL A 65 -2.91 5.43 11.98
CA VAL A 65 -1.72 4.69 12.34
C VAL A 65 -1.07 5.42 13.48
N GLU A 66 -1.04 4.79 14.59
CA GLU A 66 -0.46 5.39 15.79
C GLU A 66 0.94 4.86 16.01
#